data_14e860a91d41a2a3f57469f6e24e1efd
#
_entry.id   14e860a91d41a2a3f57469f6e24e1efd
#
_cell.length_a   1.000
_cell.length_b   1.000
_cell.length_c   1.000
_cell.angle_alpha   90.00
_cell.angle_beta   90.00
_cell.angle_gamma   90.00
#
_symmetry.space_group_name_H-M   'P 1'
#
loop_
_entity.id
_entity.type
_entity.pdbx_description
1 polymer ?
#
loop_
_entity_poly.entity_id
_entity_poly.type
_entity_poly.pdbx_seq_one_letter_code
_entity_poly.pdbx_strand_id
1 'polypeptide(L)' 'MHDHILPETGFVRLPDVLKVFPVSKSTWWSGVKAERYPQPVKLGPKITAWRVEDIRDLIASMQAG' A
#
# COMPACT_ATOMS: atom_id res chain seq x y z
N MET A 1 -5.82 -8.11 19.10
CA MET A 1 -5.80 -8.03 18.49
C MET A 1 -5.51 -7.57 17.73
N HIS A 2 -5.47 -7.39 17.28
CA HIS A 2 -5.19 -6.97 16.56
C HIS A 2 -5.34 -6.77 15.57
N ASP A 3 -5.27 -6.64 15.26
CA ASP A 3 -5.56 -6.34 14.27
C ASP A 3 -4.73 -6.31 13.19
N HIS A 4 -4.13 -6.79 12.96
CA HIS A 4 -3.38 -6.71 12.07
C HIS A 4 -3.66 -6.39 10.91
N ILE A 5 -3.29 -6.20 10.42
CA ILE A 5 -3.79 -5.42 9.36
C ILE A 5 -3.19 -5.84 8.05
N LEU A 6 -1.89 -5.93 7.97
CA LEU A 6 -1.22 -6.47 6.79
C LEU A 6 -0.86 -7.92 7.04
N PRO A 7 -1.10 -8.79 6.08
CA PRO A 7 -0.55 -10.13 6.15
C PRO A 7 0.97 -10.06 6.10
N GLU A 8 1.63 -11.16 6.42
CA GLU A 8 3.08 -11.18 6.42
C GLU A 8 3.65 -11.11 5.02
N THR A 9 2.94 -11.66 4.06
CA THR A 9 3.39 -11.70 2.68
C THR A 9 2.17 -11.68 1.77
N GLY A 10 2.40 -11.55 0.48
CA GLY A 10 1.33 -11.56 -0.50
C GLY A 10 1.00 -10.17 -0.97
N PHE A 11 -0.30 -9.96 -1.25
CA PHE A 11 -0.78 -8.72 -1.84
C PHE A 11 -1.94 -8.16 -1.03
N VAL A 12 -2.08 -6.84 -1.07
CA VAL A 12 -3.22 -6.16 -0.46
C VAL A 12 -3.83 -5.21 -1.48
N ARG A 13 -5.13 -5.01 -1.34
CA ARG A 13 -5.87 -4.10 -2.19
C ARG A 13 -5.87 -2.70 -1.58
N LEU A 14 -6.27 -1.72 -2.37
CA LEU A 14 -6.23 -0.32 -1.94
C LEU A 14 -6.97 -0.07 -0.62
N PRO A 15 -8.17 -0.60 -0.39
CA PRO A 15 -8.82 -0.35 0.89
C PRO A 15 -7.98 -0.77 2.09
N ASP A 16 -7.25 -1.87 1.97
CA ASP A 16 -6.39 -2.32 3.05
C ASP A 16 -5.15 -1.45 3.18
N VAL A 17 -4.61 -1.00 2.06
CA VAL A 17 -3.47 -0.10 2.08
C VAL A 17 -3.85 1.19 2.82
N LEU A 18 -5.03 1.73 2.55
CA LEU A 18 -5.43 2.99 3.17
C LEU A 18 -5.78 2.83 4.64
N LYS A 19 -5.98 1.61 5.12
CA LYS A 19 -6.15 1.38 6.55
C LYS A 19 -4.87 1.55 7.33
N VAL A 20 -3.76 1.18 6.72
CA VAL A 20 -2.45 1.25 7.39
C VAL A 20 -1.67 2.48 6.99
N PHE A 21 -2.08 3.13 5.91
CA PHE A 21 -1.44 4.36 5.44
C PHE A 21 -2.58 5.35 5.14
N PRO A 22 -3.10 6.02 6.16
CA PRO A 22 -4.38 6.74 6.06
C PRO A 22 -4.27 8.08 5.35
N VAL A 23 -4.31 8.03 4.04
CA VAL A 23 -4.41 9.22 3.19
C VAL A 23 -5.62 9.04 2.31
N SER A 24 -6.04 10.11 1.63
CA SER A 24 -7.13 10.00 0.70
C SER A 24 -6.70 9.22 -0.54
N LYS A 25 -7.68 8.71 -1.29
CA LYS A 25 -7.39 8.02 -2.54
C LYS A 25 -6.64 8.93 -3.50
N SER A 26 -7.07 10.19 -3.60
CA SER A 26 -6.40 11.14 -4.50
C SER A 26 -4.94 11.30 -4.13
N THR A 27 -4.68 11.46 -2.85
CA THR A 27 -3.31 11.60 -2.36
C THR A 27 -2.50 10.35 -2.66
N TRP A 28 -3.10 9.19 -2.44
CA TRP A 28 -2.42 7.93 -2.72
C TRP A 28 -2.02 7.83 -4.18
N TRP A 29 -2.98 8.06 -5.09
CA TRP A 29 -2.70 7.93 -6.50
C TRP A 29 -1.73 8.99 -7.01
N SER A 30 -1.77 10.20 -6.44
CA SER A 30 -0.77 11.21 -6.75
C SER A 30 0.62 10.76 -6.37
N GLY A 31 0.76 10.13 -5.21
CA GLY A 31 2.05 9.62 -4.77
C GLY A 31 2.56 8.48 -5.64
N VAL A 32 1.64 7.61 -6.07
CA VAL A 32 2.01 6.51 -6.97
C VAL A 32 2.49 7.08 -8.31
N LYS A 33 1.76 8.06 -8.83
CA LYS A 33 2.12 8.67 -10.10
C LYS A 33 3.46 9.39 -10.01
N ALA A 34 3.74 10.01 -8.88
CA ALA A 34 4.99 10.71 -8.66
C ALA A 34 6.13 9.78 -8.23
N GLU A 35 5.84 8.49 -8.14
CA GLU A 35 6.81 7.46 -7.76
C GLU A 35 7.33 7.62 -6.34
N ARG A 36 6.56 8.27 -5.49
CA ARG A 36 6.88 8.34 -4.06
C ARG A 36 6.37 7.11 -3.32
N TYR A 37 5.33 6.47 -3.87
CA TYR A 37 4.71 5.30 -3.27
C TYR A 37 4.91 4.12 -4.20
N PRO A 38 4.81 2.88 -3.68
CA PRO A 38 5.04 1.69 -4.49
C PRO A 38 4.08 1.61 -5.67
N GLN A 39 4.57 1.07 -6.76
CA GLN A 39 3.77 0.89 -7.95
C GLN A 39 2.87 -0.32 -7.79
N PRO A 40 1.64 -0.28 -8.29
CA PRO A 40 0.73 -1.40 -8.17
C PRO A 40 1.11 -2.55 -9.08
N VAL A 41 0.62 -3.74 -8.72
CA VAL A 41 0.77 -4.94 -9.51
C VAL A 41 -0.61 -5.33 -10.01
N LYS A 42 -0.72 -5.68 -11.27
CA LYS A 42 -1.98 -6.15 -11.84
C LYS A 42 -2.09 -7.65 -11.63
N LEU A 43 -3.04 -8.06 -10.82
CA LEU A 43 -3.30 -9.48 -10.58
C LEU A 43 -4.31 -10.05 -11.57
N GLY A 44 -5.02 -9.18 -12.27
CA GLY A 44 -6.01 -9.58 -13.26
C GLY A 44 -6.49 -8.36 -14.01
N PRO A 45 -7.44 -8.51 -14.93
CA PRO A 45 -7.86 -7.39 -15.79
C PRO A 45 -8.36 -6.19 -15.01
N LYS A 46 -8.99 -6.42 -13.86
CA LYS A 46 -9.53 -5.33 -13.06
C LYS A 46 -9.06 -5.41 -11.61
N ILE A 47 -7.98 -6.15 -11.36
CA ILE A 47 -7.50 -6.36 -10.01
C ILE A 47 -6.13 -5.70 -9.88
N THR A 48 -6.09 -4.65 -9.09
CA THR A 48 -4.87 -3.93 -8.79
C THR A 48 -4.55 -4.11 -7.32
N ALA A 49 -3.31 -4.43 -7.02
CA ALA A 49 -2.90 -4.68 -5.65
C ALA A 49 -1.46 -4.23 -5.46
N TRP A 50 -1.02 -4.25 -4.23
CA TRP A 50 0.36 -3.89 -3.88
C TRP A 50 0.98 -5.03 -3.10
N ARG A 51 2.27 -5.20 -3.27
CA ARG A 51 2.99 -6.19 -2.49
C ARG A 51 3.08 -5.72 -1.05
N VAL A 52 2.82 -6.65 -0.14
CA VAL A 52 2.85 -6.32 1.29
C VAL A 52 4.22 -5.77 1.69
N GLU A 53 5.28 -6.37 1.16
CA GLU A 53 6.63 -5.93 1.48
C GLU A 53 6.85 -4.47 1.11
N ASP A 54 6.32 -4.06 -0.05
CA ASP A 54 6.48 -2.68 -0.50
C ASP A 54 5.74 -1.71 0.43
N ILE A 55 4.55 -2.11 0.87
CA ILE A 55 3.78 -1.27 1.78
C ILE A 55 4.49 -1.16 3.13
N ARG A 56 5.04 -2.26 3.62
CA ARG A 56 5.79 -2.22 4.87
C ARG A 56 7.01 -1.34 4.77
N ASP A 57 7.72 -1.41 3.65
CA ASP A 57 8.89 -0.56 3.44
C ASP A 57 8.49 0.91 3.43
N LEU A 58 7.36 1.23 2.81
CA LEU A 58 6.87 2.59 2.78
C LEU A 58 6.59 3.10 4.20
N ILE A 59 5.90 2.28 4.99
CA ILE A 59 5.56 2.66 6.35
C ILE A 59 6.83 2.84 7.18
N ALA A 60 7.77 1.92 7.03
CA ALA A 60 9.03 2.00 7.76
C ALA A 60 9.80 3.25 7.40
N SER A 61 9.80 3.64 6.14
CA SER A 61 10.52 4.85 5.72
C SER A 61 9.88 6.10 6.32
N MET A 62 8.58 6.11 6.48
CA MET A 62 7.90 7.24 7.11
C MET A 62 8.23 7.33 8.59
N GLN A 63 8.36 6.18 9.24
CA GLN A 63 8.68 6.16 10.66
C GLN A 63 10.15 6.50 10.93
N ALA A 64 11.01 6.16 9.98
CA ALA A 64 12.44 6.40 10.15
C ALA A 64 12.79 7.89 10.03
N GLY A 65 11.95 8.61 9.32
CA GLY A 65 12.16 10.04 9.15
C GLY A 65 11.78 10.81 10.39
#